data_87f9561f5ae14ad9372fd9d26033eabf
#
_entry.id   87f9561f5ae14ad9372fd9d26033eabf
#
_cell.length_a   1.000
_cell.length_b   1.000
_cell.length_c   1.000
_cell.angle_alpha   90.00
_cell.angle_beta   90.00
_cell.angle_gamma   90.00
#
_symmetry.space_group_name_H-M   'P 1'
#
loop_
_entity.id
_entity.type
_entity.pdbx_description
1 polymer ?
#
loop_
_entity_poly.entity_id
_entity_poly.type
_entity_poly.pdbx_seq_one_letter_code
_entity_poly.pdbx_strand_id
1 'polypeptide(L)'
;MLFRSYCEHPESKVVDSRPTDEGTVIRRRRECLKCGKRFTTYEKVEQTPVLVIKKDGRRVMFDPEKIRTGMLKATEKRPVSIEQIDKIVENIEKTIYNSLEREVASERIGELVMEGLKQLDPIAYVRFASVYRQFTDIDTFKRELEKLLEEK
;
A
#
# COMPACT_ATOMS: atom_id res chain seq x y z
N MET A 1 22.82 7.36 -21.31
CA MET A 1 22.56 6.62 -22.56
C MET A 1 21.20 5.95 -22.39
N LEU A 2 20.16 6.52 -22.97
CA LEU A 2 18.82 6.24 -22.47
C LEU A 2 18.07 5.16 -23.24
N PHE A 3 18.11 5.10 -24.55
CA PHE A 3 17.44 4.04 -25.31
C PHE A 3 18.25 3.74 -26.56
N ARG A 4 18.77 2.54 -26.65
CA ARG A 4 19.51 2.11 -27.83
C ARG A 4 18.54 1.56 -28.87
N SER A 5 18.52 2.18 -30.03
CA SER A 5 17.93 1.59 -31.22
C SER A 5 18.83 0.46 -31.75
N TYR A 6 18.32 -0.30 -32.71
CA TYR A 6 19.11 -1.37 -33.35
C TYR A 6 20.43 -0.93 -33.99
N CYS A 7 20.60 0.37 -34.25
CA CYS A 7 21.83 0.96 -34.82
C CYS A 7 22.61 1.81 -33.81
N GLU A 8 22.29 1.68 -32.52
CA GLU A 8 22.93 2.43 -31.41
C GLU A 8 22.78 3.96 -31.47
N HIS A 9 21.95 4.48 -32.35
CA HIS A 9 21.66 5.92 -32.43
C HIS A 9 20.85 6.35 -31.20
N PRO A 10 21.24 7.44 -30.50
CA PRO A 10 20.63 7.82 -29.23
C PRO A 10 19.25 8.45 -29.38
N GLU A 11 18.90 8.98 -30.54
CA GLU A 11 17.64 9.73 -30.73
C GLU A 11 16.57 8.90 -31.39
N SER A 12 15.35 9.06 -30.86
CA SER A 12 14.16 8.41 -31.37
C SER A 12 12.93 9.30 -31.18
N LYS A 13 11.94 9.16 -32.00
CA LYS A 13 10.63 9.80 -31.84
C LYS A 13 9.57 8.79 -31.35
N VAL A 14 8.59 9.28 -30.59
CA VAL A 14 7.42 8.49 -30.19
C VAL A 14 6.42 8.48 -31.35
N VAL A 15 6.01 7.30 -31.77
CA VAL A 15 5.05 7.10 -32.86
C VAL A 15 3.64 6.84 -32.30
N ASP A 16 3.56 6.12 -31.19
CA ASP A 16 2.31 5.76 -30.53
C ASP A 16 2.51 5.64 -29.00
N SER A 17 1.51 6.02 -28.22
CA SER A 17 1.50 5.92 -26.76
C SER A 17 0.15 5.38 -26.32
N ARG A 18 0.15 4.30 -25.54
CA ARG A 18 -1.07 3.71 -24.99
C ARG A 18 -0.87 3.33 -23.54
N PRO A 19 -1.85 3.63 -22.66
CA PRO A 19 -1.83 3.10 -21.29
C PRO A 19 -2.03 1.59 -21.34
N THR A 20 -1.37 0.88 -20.43
CA THR A 20 -1.52 -0.55 -20.19
C THR A 20 -1.67 -0.75 -18.68
N ASP A 21 -2.08 -1.93 -18.25
CA ASP A 21 -2.18 -2.31 -16.85
C ASP A 21 -2.92 -1.26 -16.00
N GLU A 22 -4.20 -1.05 -16.31
CA GLU A 22 -5.08 -0.13 -15.57
C GLU A 22 -4.57 1.32 -15.48
N GLY A 23 -3.74 1.75 -16.43
CA GLY A 23 -3.20 3.10 -16.49
C GLY A 23 -1.92 3.34 -15.69
N THR A 24 -1.35 2.31 -15.06
CA THR A 24 -0.11 2.44 -14.27
C THR A 24 1.16 2.41 -15.11
N VAL A 25 1.07 1.94 -16.34
CA VAL A 25 2.18 1.80 -17.27
C VAL A 25 1.82 2.42 -18.62
N ILE A 26 2.72 3.20 -19.20
CA ILE A 26 2.58 3.72 -20.55
C ILE A 26 3.47 2.91 -21.49
N ARG A 27 2.84 2.24 -22.47
CA ARG A 27 3.55 1.58 -23.57
C ARG A 27 3.79 2.62 -24.67
N ARG A 28 5.05 2.85 -25.03
CA ARG A 28 5.42 3.77 -26.12
C ARG A 28 6.06 3.01 -27.27
N ARG A 29 5.51 3.18 -28.48
CA ARG A 29 6.15 2.73 -29.70
C ARG A 29 7.03 3.84 -30.24
N ARG A 30 8.31 3.56 -30.41
CA ARG A 30 9.33 4.53 -30.81
C ARG A 30 9.92 4.12 -32.15
N GLU A 31 10.41 5.12 -32.88
CA GLU A 31 11.10 4.93 -34.16
C GLU A 31 12.45 5.64 -34.12
N CYS A 32 13.51 4.95 -34.47
CA CYS A 32 14.84 5.52 -34.54
C CYS A 32 14.94 6.57 -35.65
N LEU A 33 15.47 7.73 -35.37
CA LEU A 33 15.60 8.81 -36.37
C LEU A 33 16.60 8.48 -37.46
N LYS A 34 17.56 7.59 -37.20
CA LYS A 34 18.61 7.23 -38.17
C LYS A 34 18.23 6.06 -39.06
N CYS A 35 17.80 4.93 -38.48
CA CYS A 35 17.58 3.71 -39.25
C CYS A 35 16.07 3.40 -39.49
N GLY A 36 15.15 4.19 -38.94
CA GLY A 36 13.70 3.99 -39.09
C GLY A 36 13.12 2.74 -38.40
N LYS A 37 13.95 1.91 -37.79
CA LYS A 37 13.47 0.71 -37.09
C LYS A 37 12.68 1.12 -35.84
N ARG A 38 11.60 0.36 -35.58
CA ARG A 38 10.69 0.59 -34.47
C ARG A 38 10.99 -0.35 -33.31
N PHE A 39 10.87 0.18 -32.09
CA PHE A 39 11.01 -0.57 -30.86
C PHE A 39 9.99 -0.09 -29.84
N THR A 40 9.75 -0.89 -28.83
CA THR A 40 8.76 -0.58 -27.80
C THR A 40 9.47 -0.34 -26.46
N THR A 41 9.04 0.71 -25.74
CA THR A 41 9.49 1.01 -24.39
C THR A 41 8.27 1.08 -23.47
N TYR A 42 8.51 0.82 -22.19
CA TYR A 42 7.50 0.94 -21.14
C TYR A 42 7.98 1.98 -20.14
N GLU A 43 7.09 2.91 -19.82
CA GLU A 43 7.31 3.92 -18.80
C GLU A 43 6.47 3.55 -17.58
N LYS A 44 7.13 3.36 -16.45
CA LYS A 44 6.50 3.02 -15.17
C LYS A 44 6.87 4.08 -14.16
N VAL A 45 5.95 4.42 -13.27
CA VAL A 45 6.29 5.21 -12.10
C VAL A 45 7.17 4.36 -11.19
N GLU A 46 8.37 4.83 -10.88
CA GLU A 46 9.23 4.16 -9.92
C GLU A 46 8.63 4.30 -8.53
N GLN A 47 8.26 3.18 -7.93
CA GLN A 47 7.83 3.15 -6.55
C GLN A 47 9.06 3.08 -5.66
N THR A 48 9.32 4.15 -4.93
CA THR A 48 10.36 4.15 -3.91
C THR A 48 9.92 3.21 -2.78
N PRO A 49 10.73 2.19 -2.43
CA PRO A 49 10.37 1.29 -1.34
C PRO A 49 10.27 2.05 -0.02
N VAL A 50 9.20 1.82 0.71
CA VAL A 50 8.99 2.37 2.05
C VAL A 50 9.45 1.35 3.08
N LEU A 51 10.19 1.81 4.08
CA LEU A 51 10.65 1.00 5.21
C LEU A 51 9.74 1.22 6.42
N VAL A 52 9.42 0.15 7.11
CA VAL A 52 8.67 0.18 8.36
C VAL A 52 9.63 0.05 9.52
N ILE A 53 9.62 1.04 10.41
CA ILE A 53 10.38 1.02 11.66
C ILE A 53 9.55 0.27 12.70
N LYS A 54 10.06 -0.86 13.16
CA LYS A 54 9.45 -1.68 14.21
C LYS A 54 9.71 -1.08 15.61
N LYS A 55 8.93 -1.48 16.62
CA LYS A 55 9.09 -1.05 18.01
C LYS A 55 10.50 -1.30 18.58
N ASP A 56 11.19 -2.33 18.09
CA ASP A 56 12.57 -2.67 18.45
C ASP A 56 13.64 -1.93 17.62
N GLY A 57 13.23 -0.98 16.76
CA GLY A 57 14.10 -0.19 15.90
C GLY A 57 14.51 -0.85 14.59
N ARG A 58 14.14 -2.12 14.36
CA ARG A 58 14.43 -2.80 13.09
C ARG A 58 13.64 -2.16 11.94
N ARG A 59 14.29 -2.10 10.78
CA ARG A 59 13.71 -1.65 9.53
C ARG A 59 13.37 -2.83 8.65
N VAL A 60 12.13 -2.91 8.21
CA VAL A 60 11.66 -3.97 7.28
C VAL A 60 10.91 -3.31 6.12
N MET A 61 10.89 -3.96 4.98
CA MET A 61 10.10 -3.48 3.84
C MET A 61 8.62 -3.43 4.20
N PHE A 62 7.95 -2.36 3.75
CA PHE A 62 6.49 -2.29 3.85
C PHE A 62 5.87 -3.40 2.99
N ASP A 63 4.95 -4.13 3.59
CA ASP A 63 4.30 -5.29 2.98
C ASP A 63 2.79 -5.24 3.28
N PRO A 64 1.96 -4.85 2.29
CA PRO A 64 0.51 -4.77 2.44
C PRO A 64 -0.14 -6.10 2.84
N GLU A 65 0.43 -7.25 2.43
CA GLU A 65 -0.09 -8.57 2.76
C GLU A 65 -0.07 -8.86 4.26
N LYS A 66 0.85 -8.28 5.00
CA LYS A 66 0.87 -8.39 6.47
C LYS A 66 -0.32 -7.67 7.10
N ILE A 67 -0.70 -6.52 6.57
CA ILE A 67 -1.90 -5.78 7.00
C ILE A 67 -3.13 -6.62 6.67
N ARG A 68 -3.26 -7.07 5.43
CA ARG A 68 -4.35 -7.92 4.95
C ARG A 68 -4.55 -9.15 5.83
N THR A 69 -3.48 -9.88 6.10
CA THR A 69 -3.50 -11.08 6.96
C THR A 69 -3.95 -10.74 8.39
N GLY A 70 -3.48 -9.64 8.96
CA GLY A 70 -3.89 -9.17 10.29
C GLY A 70 -5.38 -8.84 10.35
N MET A 71 -5.89 -8.14 9.33
CA MET A 71 -7.31 -7.79 9.24
C MET A 71 -8.20 -9.03 9.04
N LEU A 72 -7.80 -9.99 8.19
CA LEU A 72 -8.53 -11.24 7.99
C LEU A 72 -8.67 -12.03 9.30
N LYS A 73 -7.61 -12.11 10.10
CA LYS A 73 -7.67 -12.76 11.43
C LYS A 73 -8.62 -12.04 12.39
N ALA A 74 -8.61 -10.71 12.39
CA ALA A 74 -9.49 -9.92 13.24
C ALA A 74 -10.98 -10.03 12.85
N THR A 75 -11.24 -10.18 11.55
CA THR A 75 -12.60 -10.28 10.99
C THR A 75 -13.12 -11.72 10.86
N GLU A 76 -12.37 -12.71 11.34
CA GLU A 76 -12.78 -14.12 11.28
C GLU A 76 -14.15 -14.34 11.95
N LYS A 77 -15.07 -15.01 11.23
CA LYS A 77 -16.47 -15.24 11.64
C LYS A 77 -17.28 -13.93 11.83
N ARG A 78 -16.86 -12.84 11.21
CA ARG A 78 -17.64 -11.60 11.16
C ARG A 78 -18.26 -11.42 9.76
N PRO A 79 -19.39 -10.70 9.63
CA PRO A 79 -20.03 -10.43 8.35
C PRO A 79 -19.29 -9.32 7.57
N VAL A 80 -18.01 -9.56 7.27
CA VAL A 80 -17.12 -8.63 6.57
C VAL A 80 -16.63 -9.33 5.30
N SER A 81 -16.79 -8.68 4.16
CA SER A 81 -16.34 -9.23 2.90
C SER A 81 -14.84 -9.00 2.68
N ILE A 82 -14.23 -9.86 1.85
CA ILE A 82 -12.82 -9.72 1.47
C ILE A 82 -12.60 -8.40 0.72
N GLU A 83 -13.55 -7.99 -0.14
CA GLU A 83 -13.46 -6.74 -0.91
C GLU A 83 -13.43 -5.50 0.01
N GLN A 84 -14.14 -5.55 1.15
CA GLN A 84 -14.10 -4.46 2.12
C GLN A 84 -12.72 -4.36 2.78
N ILE A 85 -12.11 -5.49 3.11
CA ILE A 85 -10.75 -5.55 3.64
C ILE A 85 -9.75 -5.04 2.62
N ASP A 86 -9.82 -5.52 1.38
CA ASP A 86 -8.91 -5.16 0.30
C ASP A 86 -8.97 -3.64 0.02
N LYS A 87 -10.15 -3.03 0.05
CA LYS A 87 -10.31 -1.56 -0.07
C LYS A 87 -9.59 -0.79 1.05
N ILE A 88 -9.68 -1.27 2.28
CA ILE A 88 -8.98 -0.61 3.40
C ILE A 88 -7.47 -0.75 3.23
N VAL A 89 -6.99 -1.93 2.86
CA VAL A 89 -5.56 -2.19 2.61
C VAL A 89 -5.03 -1.28 1.50
N GLU A 90 -5.75 -1.18 0.37
CA GLU A 90 -5.40 -0.26 -0.73
C GLU A 90 -5.34 1.21 -0.30
N ASN A 91 -6.29 1.66 0.53
CA ASN A 91 -6.31 3.03 1.02
C ASN A 91 -5.12 3.30 1.96
N ILE A 92 -4.78 2.35 2.82
CA ILE A 92 -3.59 2.44 3.69
C ILE A 92 -2.33 2.50 2.84
N GLU A 93 -2.21 1.63 1.85
CA GLU A 93 -1.08 1.59 0.92
C GLU A 93 -0.92 2.93 0.19
N LYS A 94 -2.01 3.46 -0.38
CA LYS A 94 -2.02 4.78 -1.02
C LYS A 94 -1.60 5.90 -0.06
N THR A 95 -2.09 5.87 1.17
CA THR A 95 -1.75 6.87 2.19
C THR A 95 -0.25 6.85 2.50
N ILE A 96 0.34 5.66 2.64
CA ILE A 96 1.76 5.49 2.94
C ILE A 96 2.63 5.94 1.76
N TYR A 97 2.31 5.54 0.53
CA TYR A 97 3.10 5.95 -0.65
C TYR A 97 2.93 7.44 -0.98
N ASN A 98 1.76 8.02 -0.74
CA ASN A 98 1.50 9.44 -0.99
C ASN A 98 2.13 10.36 0.06
N SER A 99 2.52 9.86 1.23
CA SER A 99 3.23 10.66 2.23
C SER A 99 4.63 11.08 1.77
N LEU A 100 5.17 10.43 0.73
CA LEU A 100 6.51 10.62 0.21
C LEU A 100 7.62 10.37 1.24
N GLU A 101 7.28 9.81 2.38
CA GLU A 101 8.22 9.42 3.42
C GLU A 101 8.88 8.08 3.05
N ARG A 102 10.17 7.98 3.28
CA ARG A 102 10.92 6.74 3.05
C ARG A 102 10.80 5.74 4.19
N GLU A 103 10.43 6.22 5.36
CA GLU A 103 10.28 5.43 6.57
C GLU A 103 8.96 5.77 7.26
N VAL A 104 8.26 4.76 7.74
CA VAL A 104 7.00 4.90 8.48
C VAL A 104 7.06 4.07 9.76
N ALA A 105 6.62 4.61 10.88
CA ALA A 105 6.53 3.85 12.11
C ALA A 105 5.45 2.77 12.04
N SER A 106 5.73 1.59 12.60
CA SER A 106 4.74 0.50 12.66
C SER A 106 3.47 0.89 13.42
N GLU A 107 3.60 1.78 14.40
CA GLU A 107 2.50 2.37 15.17
C GLU A 107 1.54 3.15 14.27
N ARG A 108 2.05 3.93 13.34
CA ARG A 108 1.24 4.69 12.39
C ARG A 108 0.41 3.77 11.49
N ILE A 109 1.02 2.69 11.01
CA ILE A 109 0.31 1.68 10.21
C ILE A 109 -0.80 1.02 11.03
N GLY A 110 -0.51 0.64 12.27
CA GLY A 110 -1.50 0.05 13.16
C GLY A 110 -2.67 0.98 13.47
N GLU A 111 -2.43 2.27 13.64
CA GLU A 111 -3.51 3.27 13.80
C GLU A 111 -4.42 3.34 12.57
N LEU A 112 -3.85 3.36 11.36
CA LEU A 112 -4.61 3.35 10.12
C LEU A 112 -5.47 2.08 9.96
N VAL A 113 -4.94 0.93 10.36
CA VAL A 113 -5.69 -0.34 10.36
C VAL A 113 -6.83 -0.27 11.38
N MET A 114 -6.57 0.21 12.57
CA MET A 114 -7.60 0.33 13.62
C MET A 114 -8.72 1.30 13.21
N GLU A 115 -8.37 2.43 12.59
CA GLU A 115 -9.37 3.38 12.08
C GLU A 115 -10.27 2.72 11.02
N GLY A 116 -9.69 1.99 10.06
CA GLY A 116 -10.44 1.24 9.06
C GLY A 116 -11.33 0.16 9.67
N LEU A 117 -10.84 -0.61 10.63
CA LEU A 117 -11.60 -1.65 11.31
C LEU A 117 -12.73 -1.07 12.18
N LYS A 118 -12.52 0.07 12.81
CA LYS A 118 -13.52 0.75 13.63
C LYS A 118 -14.79 1.08 12.84
N GLN A 119 -14.62 1.54 11.59
CA GLN A 119 -15.73 1.85 10.70
C GLN A 119 -16.37 0.59 10.11
N LEU A 120 -15.61 -0.49 9.97
CA LEU A 120 -16.04 -1.72 9.34
C LEU A 120 -16.82 -2.65 10.29
N ASP A 121 -16.21 -2.98 11.42
CA ASP A 121 -16.78 -3.87 12.45
C ASP A 121 -16.14 -3.61 13.82
N PRO A 122 -16.92 -3.15 14.83
CA PRO A 122 -16.39 -2.84 16.15
C PRO A 122 -15.73 -4.03 16.87
N ILE A 123 -16.22 -5.24 16.63
CA ILE A 123 -15.66 -6.46 17.26
C ILE A 123 -14.31 -6.79 16.62
N ALA A 124 -14.18 -6.66 15.29
CA ALA A 124 -12.89 -6.81 14.60
C ALA A 124 -11.87 -5.77 15.08
N TYR A 125 -12.31 -4.53 15.30
CA TYR A 125 -11.47 -3.49 15.91
C TYR A 125 -10.94 -3.93 17.27
N VAL A 126 -11.80 -4.38 18.19
CA VAL A 126 -11.41 -4.81 19.54
C VAL A 126 -10.41 -5.97 19.48
N ARG A 127 -10.64 -6.95 18.62
CA ARG A 127 -9.74 -8.09 18.43
C ARG A 127 -8.36 -7.65 17.95
N PHE A 128 -8.31 -6.77 16.96
CA PHE A 128 -7.06 -6.25 16.45
C PHE A 128 -6.34 -5.41 17.49
N ALA A 129 -7.06 -4.51 18.17
CA ALA A 129 -6.51 -3.67 19.23
C ALA A 129 -5.95 -4.48 20.39
N SER A 130 -6.57 -5.60 20.77
CA SER A 130 -6.11 -6.46 21.86
C SER A 130 -4.72 -7.06 21.60
N VAL A 131 -4.41 -7.35 20.34
CA VAL A 131 -3.08 -7.87 19.94
C VAL A 131 -2.10 -6.72 19.68
N TYR A 132 -2.55 -5.68 18.98
CA TYR A 132 -1.70 -4.58 18.55
C TYR A 132 -1.22 -3.68 19.69
N ARG A 133 -2.13 -3.27 20.58
CA ARG A 133 -1.83 -2.38 21.72
C ARG A 133 -1.18 -3.07 22.90
N GLN A 134 -1.22 -4.41 22.95
CA GLN A 134 -0.64 -5.19 24.03
C GLN A 134 -1.07 -4.64 25.41
N PHE A 135 -2.38 -4.59 25.65
CA PHE A 135 -2.89 -4.10 26.95
C PHE A 135 -2.27 -4.84 28.11
N THR A 136 -1.71 -4.08 29.05
CA THR A 136 -1.03 -4.62 30.23
C THR A 136 -2.00 -4.96 31.36
N ASP A 137 -3.20 -4.37 31.36
CA ASP A 137 -4.22 -4.54 32.37
C ASP A 137 -5.65 -4.42 31.79
N ILE A 138 -6.61 -4.93 32.54
CA ILE A 138 -8.01 -4.97 32.16
C ILE A 138 -8.63 -3.56 32.15
N ASP A 139 -8.18 -2.66 33.01
CA ASP A 139 -8.74 -1.31 33.12
C ASP A 139 -8.40 -0.46 31.89
N THR A 140 -7.19 -0.61 31.35
CA THR A 140 -6.80 0.05 30.11
C THR A 140 -7.62 -0.47 28.93
N PHE A 141 -7.87 -1.78 28.87
CA PHE A 141 -8.72 -2.40 27.85
C PHE A 141 -10.18 -1.92 27.98
N LYS A 142 -10.72 -1.85 29.21
CA LYS A 142 -12.07 -1.36 29.48
C LYS A 142 -12.25 0.09 28.98
N ARG A 143 -11.30 0.97 29.29
CA ARG A 143 -11.33 2.37 28.82
C ARG A 143 -11.37 2.48 27.29
N GLU A 144 -10.69 1.60 26.59
CA GLU A 144 -10.72 1.57 25.11
C GLU A 144 -12.10 1.13 24.60
N LEU A 145 -12.76 0.18 25.28
CA LEU A 145 -14.15 -0.23 24.95
C LEU A 145 -15.14 0.91 25.24
N GLU A 146 -14.98 1.62 26.32
CA GLU A 146 -15.84 2.76 26.70
C GLU A 146 -15.78 3.87 25.64
N LYS A 147 -14.58 4.21 25.13
CA LYS A 147 -14.42 5.17 24.03
C LYS A 147 -15.18 4.76 22.77
N LEU A 148 -15.19 3.46 22.43
CA LEU A 148 -15.94 2.97 21.29
C LEU A 148 -17.46 3.08 21.45
N LEU A 149 -17.95 3.04 22.69
CA LEU A 149 -19.38 3.18 22.99
C LEU A 149 -19.84 4.65 23.00
N GLU A 150 -18.96 5.57 23.38
CA GLU A 150 -19.25 7.00 23.43
C GLU A 150 -19.26 7.67 22.04
N GLU A 151 -18.56 7.09 21.07
CA GLU A 151 -18.46 7.62 19.70
C GLU A 151 -19.58 7.11 18.75
N LYS A 152 -20.58 6.39 19.27
CA LYS A 152 -21.79 6.00 18.55
C LYS A 152 -22.92 6.98 18.81
#